data_8d9fed23625e04b4c99a1420cb039a40
#
_entry.id   8d9fed23625e04b4c99a1420cb039a40
#
_cell.length_a   1.000
_cell.length_b   1.000
_cell.length_c   1.000
_cell.angle_alpha   90.00
_cell.angle_beta   90.00
_cell.angle_gamma   90.00
#
_symmetry.space_group_name_H-M   'P 1'
#
loop_
_entity.id
_entity.type
_entity.pdbx_description
1 polymer ?
#
loop_
_entity_poly.entity_id
_entity_poly.type
_entity_poly.pdbx_seq_one_letter_code
_entity_poly.pdbx_strand_id
1 'polypeptide(L)'
;KKKLASELEKKIGTDLKIFDHNQGFLKNIKTINDFKKKYSLFFLLIYPNFKSSTKYVYSKVRKYSKNFNYNFSKLNNKKRLIKVLINNGNDLQSIVEKKHPIIEKLITEIQLHKGCYFSRMTGSGSVCYGMFKNEKAAKVALTKIKLKYPKFWFSVAKTI
;
A
#
# COMPACT_ATOMS: atom_id res chain seq x y z
N LYS A 1 11.15 -27.31 5.89
CA LYS A 1 10.90 -25.87 5.66
C LYS A 1 9.45 -25.57 5.25
N LYS A 2 8.87 -26.26 4.23
CA LYS A 2 7.47 -26.02 3.77
C LYS A 2 6.42 -26.32 4.83
N LYS A 3 6.58 -27.37 5.65
CA LYS A 3 5.64 -27.74 6.73
C LYS A 3 5.63 -26.66 7.83
N LEU A 4 6.80 -26.17 8.25
CA LEU A 4 6.94 -25.10 9.23
C LEU A 4 6.31 -23.78 8.75
N ALA A 5 6.52 -23.41 7.48
CA ALA A 5 5.89 -22.23 6.88
C ALA A 5 4.36 -22.32 6.89
N SER A 6 3.79 -23.50 6.55
CA SER A 6 2.34 -23.73 6.59
C SER A 6 1.76 -23.68 8.01
N GLU A 7 2.50 -24.12 9.01
CA GLU A 7 2.09 -24.02 10.42
C GLU A 7 2.14 -22.57 10.91
N LEU A 8 3.17 -21.81 10.52
CA LEU A 8 3.29 -20.39 10.83
C LEU A 8 2.17 -19.58 10.15
N GLU A 9 1.83 -19.88 8.90
CA GLU A 9 0.70 -19.24 8.20
C GLU A 9 -0.62 -19.38 8.96
N LYS A 10 -0.89 -20.57 9.54
CA LYS A 10 -2.10 -20.82 10.32
C LYS A 10 -2.13 -20.01 11.63
N LYS A 11 -0.97 -19.76 12.24
CA LYS A 11 -0.84 -19.05 13.51
C LYS A 11 -0.75 -17.53 13.38
N ILE A 12 -0.05 -17.04 12.37
CA ILE A 12 0.29 -15.62 12.20
C ILE A 12 -0.62 -14.95 11.17
N GLY A 13 -1.02 -15.70 10.11
CA GLY A 13 -1.90 -15.22 9.05
C GLY A 13 -1.38 -15.51 7.64
N THR A 14 -2.27 -15.45 6.69
CA THR A 14 -2.02 -15.77 5.26
C THR A 14 -1.06 -14.82 4.56
N ASP A 15 -0.85 -13.63 5.12
CA ASP A 15 0.02 -12.59 4.56
C ASP A 15 1.51 -12.96 4.63
N LEU A 16 1.87 -13.98 5.42
CA LEU A 16 3.26 -14.50 5.48
C LEU A 16 3.80 -14.90 4.11
N LYS A 17 2.95 -15.41 3.22
CA LYS A 17 3.36 -15.75 1.84
C LYS A 17 3.92 -14.59 1.04
N ILE A 18 3.48 -13.36 1.36
CA ILE A 18 3.93 -12.16 0.65
C ILE A 18 5.43 -11.94 0.85
N PHE A 19 5.98 -12.35 2.00
CA PHE A 19 7.40 -12.19 2.31
C PHE A 19 8.33 -13.13 1.53
N ASP A 20 7.79 -14.20 0.93
CA ASP A 20 8.54 -15.09 0.04
C ASP A 20 8.71 -14.50 -1.38
N HIS A 21 8.02 -13.39 -1.66
CA HIS A 21 7.98 -12.74 -2.96
C HIS A 21 8.54 -11.31 -2.89
N ASN A 22 9.32 -10.91 -3.89
CA ASN A 22 9.88 -9.56 -3.91
C ASN A 22 8.88 -8.52 -4.45
N GLN A 23 8.40 -8.74 -5.67
CA GLN A 23 7.39 -7.90 -6.32
C GLN A 23 6.45 -8.78 -7.12
N GLY A 24 5.17 -8.66 -6.86
CA GLY A 24 4.18 -9.47 -7.53
C GLY A 24 2.76 -8.92 -7.35
N PHE A 25 1.83 -9.61 -7.94
CA PHE A 25 0.40 -9.37 -7.81
C PHE A 25 -0.26 -10.53 -7.07
N LEU A 26 -0.86 -10.23 -5.92
CA LEU A 26 -1.67 -11.18 -5.17
C LEU A 26 -3.05 -11.28 -5.81
N LYS A 27 -3.26 -12.32 -6.63
CA LYS A 27 -4.53 -12.55 -7.32
C LYS A 27 -5.63 -13.00 -6.35
N ASN A 28 -5.25 -13.84 -5.42
CA ASN A 28 -6.09 -14.31 -4.32
C ASN A 28 -5.16 -14.77 -3.17
N ILE A 29 -5.74 -15.17 -2.04
CA ILE A 29 -4.98 -15.60 -0.84
C ILE A 29 -3.94 -16.69 -1.14
N LYS A 30 -4.13 -17.48 -2.22
CA LYS A 30 -3.26 -18.63 -2.54
C LYS A 30 -2.30 -18.37 -3.69
N THR A 31 -2.52 -17.35 -4.52
CA THR A 31 -1.80 -17.16 -5.78
C THR A 31 -1.16 -15.79 -5.87
N ILE A 32 0.16 -15.77 -5.89
CA ILE A 32 0.96 -14.57 -6.17
C ILE A 32 1.63 -14.76 -7.53
N ASN A 33 1.45 -13.79 -8.40
CA ASN A 33 2.11 -13.72 -9.71
C ASN A 33 3.30 -12.77 -9.61
N ASP A 34 4.50 -13.31 -9.56
CA ASP A 34 5.72 -12.50 -9.53
C ASP A 34 5.92 -11.70 -10.81
N PHE A 35 6.40 -10.48 -10.68
CA PHE A 35 6.77 -9.69 -11.83
C PHE A 35 8.10 -10.20 -12.41
N LYS A 36 8.13 -10.48 -13.70
CA LYS A 36 9.35 -10.88 -14.41
C LYS A 36 10.47 -9.85 -14.27
N LYS A 37 10.12 -8.57 -14.23
CA LYS A 37 11.05 -7.45 -14.06
C LYS A 37 10.74 -6.72 -12.77
N LYS A 38 11.74 -6.57 -11.92
CA LYS A 38 11.66 -5.78 -10.68
C LYS A 38 11.94 -4.30 -10.96
N TYR A 39 11.26 -3.44 -10.22
CA TYR A 39 11.38 -1.98 -10.37
C TYR A 39 11.69 -1.34 -9.03
N SER A 40 12.66 -0.43 -8.98
CA SER A 40 12.87 0.41 -7.81
C SER A 40 11.75 1.44 -7.70
N LEU A 41 10.88 1.26 -6.71
CA LEU A 41 9.78 2.15 -6.36
C LEU A 41 10.09 2.75 -4.98
N PHE A 42 9.74 4.02 -4.80
CA PHE A 42 9.99 4.75 -3.56
C PHE A 42 8.70 5.16 -2.91
N PHE A 43 8.59 4.91 -1.62
CA PHE A 43 7.38 5.14 -0.84
C PHE A 43 7.69 5.98 0.39
N LEU A 44 6.78 6.90 0.71
CA LEU A 44 6.65 7.48 2.03
C LEU A 44 5.51 6.73 2.74
N LEU A 45 5.79 6.19 3.92
CA LEU A 45 4.83 5.52 4.79
C LEU A 45 4.58 6.39 6.01
N ILE A 46 3.30 6.55 6.40
CA ILE A 46 2.88 7.31 7.58
C ILE A 46 1.89 6.47 8.38
N TYR A 47 2.20 6.20 9.65
CA TYR A 47 1.28 5.57 10.58
C TYR A 47 0.77 6.61 11.59
N PRO A 48 -0.52 6.91 11.61
CA PRO A 48 -1.10 7.95 12.45
C PRO A 48 -1.37 7.51 13.90
N ASN A 49 -0.67 6.48 14.38
CA ASN A 49 -0.67 5.96 15.74
C ASN A 49 -2.03 5.48 16.27
N PHE A 50 -2.95 5.07 15.40
CA PHE A 50 -4.14 4.34 15.82
C PHE A 50 -4.35 3.07 14.99
N LYS A 51 -4.96 2.08 15.60
CA LYS A 51 -5.30 0.81 14.93
C LYS A 51 -6.67 0.90 14.29
N SER A 52 -6.77 0.55 13.01
CA SER A 52 -8.04 0.31 12.35
C SER A 52 -8.48 -1.14 12.57
N SER A 53 -9.72 -1.36 12.97
CA SER A 53 -10.25 -2.71 13.13
C SER A 53 -10.55 -3.34 11.78
N THR A 54 -9.74 -4.31 11.36
CA THR A 54 -9.94 -5.06 10.11
C THR A 54 -11.33 -5.66 10.03
N LYS A 55 -11.81 -6.30 11.12
CA LYS A 55 -13.16 -6.88 11.20
C LYS A 55 -14.24 -5.83 10.95
N TYR A 56 -14.14 -4.67 11.58
CA TYR A 56 -15.08 -3.57 11.38
C TYR A 56 -15.07 -3.07 9.94
N VAL A 57 -13.87 -2.82 9.37
CA VAL A 57 -13.76 -2.29 8.01
C VAL A 57 -14.38 -3.24 7.00
N TYR A 58 -14.04 -4.53 7.05
CA TYR A 58 -14.63 -5.52 6.15
C TYR A 58 -16.15 -5.68 6.33
N SER A 59 -16.69 -5.57 7.55
CA SER A 59 -18.13 -5.66 7.79
C SER A 59 -18.93 -4.48 7.18
N LYS A 60 -18.27 -3.38 6.82
CA LYS A 60 -18.89 -2.19 6.21
C LYS A 60 -18.77 -2.14 4.69
N VAL A 61 -18.06 -3.07 4.08
CA VAL A 61 -17.95 -3.15 2.62
C VAL A 61 -19.28 -3.61 2.03
N ARG A 62 -19.91 -2.74 1.25
CA ARG A 62 -21.18 -3.06 0.55
C ARG A 62 -20.94 -3.55 -0.88
N LYS A 63 -19.86 -3.09 -1.51
CA LYS A 63 -19.52 -3.41 -2.89
C LYS A 63 -18.02 -3.31 -3.08
N TYR A 64 -17.45 -4.30 -3.75
CA TYR A 64 -16.05 -4.28 -4.19
C TYR A 64 -15.96 -3.72 -5.60
N SER A 65 -14.82 -3.13 -5.93
CA SER A 65 -14.46 -2.78 -7.29
C SER A 65 -14.57 -4.00 -8.20
N LYS A 66 -14.77 -3.76 -9.49
CA LYS A 66 -14.76 -4.86 -10.49
C LYS A 66 -13.41 -5.59 -10.41
N ASN A 67 -13.46 -6.90 -10.64
CA ASN A 67 -12.26 -7.74 -10.66
C ASN A 67 -11.18 -7.12 -11.54
N PHE A 68 -10.02 -6.91 -10.94
CA PHE A 68 -8.87 -6.39 -11.66
C PHE A 68 -8.30 -7.49 -12.57
N ASN A 69 -8.66 -7.43 -13.84
CA ASN A 69 -8.17 -8.37 -14.84
C ASN A 69 -7.08 -7.72 -15.68
N TYR A 70 -5.84 -7.79 -15.22
CA TYR A 70 -4.68 -7.25 -15.94
C TYR A 70 -3.69 -8.35 -16.30
N ASN A 71 -3.26 -8.36 -17.55
CA ASN A 71 -2.22 -9.28 -17.99
C ASN A 71 -0.84 -8.74 -17.58
N PHE A 72 -0.32 -9.22 -16.46
CA PHE A 72 0.97 -8.80 -15.91
C PHE A 72 2.19 -9.17 -16.78
N SER A 73 2.06 -10.11 -17.73
CA SER A 73 3.13 -10.38 -18.72
C SER A 73 3.42 -9.18 -19.61
N LYS A 74 2.46 -8.26 -19.75
CA LYS A 74 2.59 -7.01 -20.49
C LYS A 74 3.26 -5.88 -19.68
N LEU A 75 3.59 -6.11 -18.41
CA LEU A 75 4.35 -5.15 -17.59
C LEU A 75 5.84 -5.21 -17.94
N ASN A 76 6.21 -4.54 -19.00
CA ASN A 76 7.58 -4.51 -19.51
C ASN A 76 8.38 -3.27 -19.14
N ASN A 77 7.74 -2.27 -18.53
CA ASN A 77 8.42 -1.06 -18.06
C ASN A 77 7.75 -0.41 -16.83
N LYS A 78 8.55 0.40 -16.12
CA LYS A 78 8.14 1.09 -14.89
C LYS A 78 6.96 2.03 -15.09
N LYS A 79 6.89 2.74 -16.22
CA LYS A 79 5.79 3.70 -16.49
C LYS A 79 4.44 2.98 -16.56
N ARG A 80 4.38 1.82 -17.22
CA ARG A 80 3.16 1.00 -17.27
C ARG A 80 2.75 0.50 -15.88
N LEU A 81 3.70 0.01 -15.08
CA LEU A 81 3.42 -0.40 -13.71
C LEU A 81 2.83 0.76 -12.88
N ILE A 82 3.46 1.94 -12.92
CA ILE A 82 2.96 3.12 -12.23
C ILE A 82 1.54 3.47 -12.67
N LYS A 83 1.25 3.46 -13.99
CA LYS A 83 -0.10 3.73 -14.52
C LYS A 83 -1.13 2.71 -14.01
N VAL A 84 -0.77 1.43 -13.97
CA VAL A 84 -1.62 0.38 -13.39
C VAL A 84 -1.88 0.65 -11.92
N LEU A 85 -0.86 1.00 -11.14
CA LEU A 85 -1.00 1.31 -9.73
C LEU A 85 -1.86 2.57 -9.49
N ILE A 86 -1.73 3.61 -10.30
CA ILE A 86 -2.55 4.83 -10.21
C ILE A 86 -4.04 4.52 -10.44
N ASN A 87 -4.34 3.65 -11.40
CA ASN A 87 -5.72 3.36 -11.81
C ASN A 87 -6.45 2.36 -10.87
N ASN A 88 -5.77 1.84 -9.86
CA ASN A 88 -6.37 0.91 -8.91
C ASN A 88 -6.43 1.54 -7.53
N GLY A 89 -7.58 1.42 -6.87
CA GLY A 89 -7.85 1.97 -5.55
C GLY A 89 -7.71 0.96 -4.42
N ASN A 90 -8.16 1.38 -3.25
CA ASN A 90 -8.37 0.54 -2.09
C ASN A 90 -9.84 0.68 -1.65
N ASP A 91 -10.64 -0.36 -1.87
CA ASP A 91 -12.08 -0.36 -1.57
C ASP A 91 -12.39 -0.15 -0.08
N LEU A 92 -11.42 -0.41 0.79
CA LEU A 92 -11.57 -0.25 2.22
C LEU A 92 -11.32 1.21 2.68
N GLN A 93 -10.65 2.02 1.86
CA GLN A 93 -10.18 3.34 2.24
C GLN A 93 -11.32 4.28 2.63
N SER A 94 -12.35 4.41 1.81
CA SER A 94 -13.49 5.30 2.07
C SER A 94 -14.25 5.00 3.36
N ILE A 95 -14.22 3.73 3.80
CA ILE A 95 -14.83 3.31 5.06
C ILE A 95 -14.03 3.84 6.25
N VAL A 96 -12.70 3.77 6.14
CA VAL A 96 -11.80 4.24 7.20
C VAL A 96 -11.76 5.77 7.23
N GLU A 97 -11.76 6.44 6.09
CA GLU A 97 -11.84 7.92 5.98
C GLU A 97 -13.09 8.47 6.67
N LYS A 98 -14.26 7.85 6.46
CA LYS A 98 -15.51 8.25 7.13
C LYS A 98 -15.43 8.15 8.65
N LYS A 99 -14.78 7.12 9.16
CA LYS A 99 -14.62 6.90 10.60
C LYS A 99 -13.48 7.75 11.18
N HIS A 100 -12.43 7.96 10.42
CA HIS A 100 -11.20 8.63 10.82
C HIS A 100 -10.78 9.65 9.76
N PRO A 101 -11.34 10.86 9.76
CA PRO A 101 -11.07 11.89 8.73
C PRO A 101 -9.61 12.29 8.57
N ILE A 102 -8.78 11.97 9.57
CA ILE A 102 -7.32 12.18 9.48
C ILE A 102 -6.67 11.39 8.35
N ILE A 103 -7.25 10.24 7.96
CA ILE A 103 -6.75 9.41 6.85
C ILE A 103 -6.87 10.18 5.53
N GLU A 104 -8.04 10.76 5.25
CA GLU A 104 -8.27 11.59 4.05
C GLU A 104 -7.31 12.79 4.02
N LYS A 105 -7.16 13.49 5.17
CA LYS A 105 -6.24 14.61 5.29
C LYS A 105 -4.79 14.22 4.99
N LEU A 106 -4.33 13.08 5.52
CA LEU A 106 -2.98 12.59 5.27
C LEU A 106 -2.76 12.22 3.80
N ILE A 107 -3.70 11.51 3.20
CA ILE A 107 -3.63 11.09 1.79
C ILE A 107 -3.57 12.33 0.90
N THR A 108 -4.43 13.32 1.14
CA THR A 108 -4.42 14.58 0.42
C THR A 108 -3.10 15.33 0.61
N GLU A 109 -2.61 15.44 1.84
CA GLU A 109 -1.33 16.10 2.14
C GLU A 109 -0.17 15.42 1.41
N ILE A 110 -0.08 14.09 1.45
CA ILE A 110 0.96 13.34 0.72
C ILE A 110 0.89 13.61 -0.78
N GLN A 111 -0.32 13.63 -1.34
CA GLN A 111 -0.56 13.82 -2.79
C GLN A 111 -0.07 15.18 -3.29
N LEU A 112 -0.17 16.22 -2.48
CA LEU A 112 0.23 17.58 -2.85
C LEU A 112 1.74 17.76 -2.99
N HIS A 113 2.55 16.82 -2.50
CA HIS A 113 4.01 16.96 -2.57
C HIS A 113 4.56 16.67 -3.97
N LYS A 114 5.44 17.56 -4.44
CA LYS A 114 6.08 17.43 -5.74
C LYS A 114 6.79 16.08 -5.92
N GLY A 115 6.41 15.37 -6.96
CA GLY A 115 6.98 14.06 -7.29
C GLY A 115 6.23 12.88 -6.68
N CYS A 116 5.10 13.11 -6.01
CA CYS A 116 4.14 12.07 -5.66
C CYS A 116 3.37 11.65 -6.91
N TYR A 117 3.31 10.35 -7.19
CA TYR A 117 2.50 9.80 -8.26
C TYR A 117 1.06 9.58 -7.80
N PHE A 118 0.90 9.04 -6.62
CA PHE A 118 -0.37 8.82 -5.95
C PHE A 118 -0.16 8.55 -4.46
N SER A 119 -1.23 8.71 -3.68
CA SER A 119 -1.27 8.41 -2.25
C SER A 119 -2.50 7.59 -1.90
N ARG A 120 -2.42 6.72 -0.88
CA ARG A 120 -3.48 5.82 -0.44
C ARG A 120 -3.26 5.34 0.98
N MET A 121 -4.32 4.74 1.52
CA MET A 121 -4.24 3.87 2.67
C MET A 121 -3.86 2.43 2.24
N THR A 122 -3.05 1.72 3.01
CA THR A 122 -2.73 0.31 2.77
C THR A 122 -3.66 -0.62 3.55
N GLY A 123 -4.11 -1.70 2.90
CA GLY A 123 -4.96 -2.71 3.50
C GLY A 123 -6.21 -2.13 4.17
N SER A 124 -6.54 -2.59 5.38
CA SER A 124 -7.63 -2.07 6.21
C SER A 124 -7.24 -0.86 7.06
N GLY A 125 -6.07 -0.27 6.81
CA GLY A 125 -5.56 0.91 7.53
C GLY A 125 -4.80 0.53 8.80
N SER A 126 -4.27 1.52 9.50
CA SER A 126 -4.37 2.96 9.27
C SER A 126 -3.19 3.58 8.52
N VAL A 127 -2.19 2.77 8.12
CA VAL A 127 -1.03 3.30 7.41
C VAL A 127 -1.45 3.92 6.09
N CYS A 128 -1.05 5.18 5.89
CA CYS A 128 -1.13 5.88 4.62
C CYS A 128 0.22 5.83 3.92
N TYR A 129 0.22 5.81 2.59
CA TYR A 129 1.47 5.86 1.83
C TYR A 129 1.33 6.71 0.57
N GLY A 130 2.45 7.27 0.14
CA GLY A 130 2.59 7.90 -1.16
C GLY A 130 3.70 7.26 -1.95
N MET A 131 3.49 7.04 -3.24
CA MET A 131 4.53 6.59 -4.16
C MET A 131 5.17 7.78 -4.85
N PHE A 132 6.50 7.87 -4.78
CA PHE A 132 7.27 9.00 -5.28
C PHE A 132 8.19 8.63 -6.44
N LYS A 133 8.53 9.63 -7.25
CA LYS A 133 9.44 9.49 -8.39
C LYS A 133 10.84 9.03 -8.00
N ASN A 134 11.32 9.45 -6.83
CA ASN A 134 12.61 9.10 -6.26
C ASN A 134 12.64 9.28 -4.74
N GLU A 135 13.70 8.79 -4.09
CA GLU A 135 13.87 8.84 -2.65
C GLU A 135 13.95 10.28 -2.11
N LYS A 136 14.65 11.17 -2.82
CA LYS A 136 14.79 12.59 -2.44
C LYS A 136 13.40 13.26 -2.30
N ALA A 137 12.50 13.04 -3.26
CA ALA A 137 11.15 13.58 -3.20
C ALA A 137 10.36 13.02 -2.01
N ALA A 138 10.47 11.73 -1.72
CA ALA A 138 9.83 11.11 -0.56
C ALA A 138 10.37 11.68 0.77
N LYS A 139 11.70 11.87 0.89
CA LYS A 139 12.33 12.46 2.07
C LYS A 139 11.91 13.92 2.30
N VAL A 140 11.83 14.71 1.24
CA VAL A 140 11.34 16.11 1.33
C VAL A 140 9.89 16.15 1.82
N ALA A 141 9.03 15.27 1.27
CA ALA A 141 7.65 15.14 1.73
C ALA A 141 7.57 14.73 3.21
N LEU A 142 8.36 13.72 3.61
CA LEU A 142 8.45 13.27 5.00
C LEU A 142 8.78 14.44 5.94
N THR A 143 9.84 15.20 5.66
CA THR A 143 10.27 16.30 6.52
C THR A 143 9.16 17.33 6.72
N LYS A 144 8.47 17.73 5.64
CA LYS A 144 7.40 18.71 5.69
C LYS A 144 6.16 18.22 6.44
N ILE A 145 5.73 16.97 6.16
CA ILE A 145 4.54 16.40 6.80
C ILE A 145 4.82 16.13 8.28
N LYS A 146 6.02 15.68 8.63
CA LYS A 146 6.41 15.43 10.03
C LYS A 146 6.32 16.67 10.90
N LEU A 147 6.58 17.86 10.35
CA LEU A 147 6.41 19.13 11.08
C LEU A 147 4.94 19.38 11.48
N LYS A 148 3.98 18.97 10.63
CA LYS A 148 2.55 19.09 10.91
C LYS A 148 2.02 17.99 11.84
N TYR A 149 2.63 16.80 11.79
CA TYR A 149 2.17 15.62 12.52
C TYR A 149 3.32 14.95 13.30
N PRO A 150 3.95 15.65 14.27
CA PRO A 150 5.16 15.17 14.94
C PRO A 150 4.99 13.87 15.73
N LYS A 151 3.76 13.54 16.12
CA LYS A 151 3.42 12.33 16.90
C LYS A 151 3.21 11.08 16.04
N PHE A 152 3.19 11.22 14.70
CA PHE A 152 3.00 10.08 13.81
C PHE A 152 4.34 9.39 13.53
N TRP A 153 4.26 8.13 13.14
CA TRP A 153 5.44 7.41 12.66
C TRP A 153 5.61 7.57 11.15
N PHE A 154 6.86 7.70 10.70
CA PHE A 154 7.22 7.93 9.31
C PHE A 154 8.36 7.03 8.88
N SER A 155 8.31 6.53 7.66
CA SER A 155 9.42 5.85 7.02
C SER A 155 9.45 6.11 5.51
N VAL A 156 10.65 6.20 4.95
CA VAL A 156 10.86 6.13 3.50
C VAL A 156 11.37 4.74 3.16
N ALA A 157 10.68 4.06 2.25
CA ALA A 157 11.01 2.71 1.83
C ALA A 157 11.28 2.67 0.32
N LYS A 158 12.11 1.71 -0.08
CA LYS A 158 12.39 1.37 -1.48
C LYS A 158 12.11 -0.11 -1.67
N THR A 159 11.47 -0.46 -2.78
CA THR A 159 11.36 -1.88 -3.17
C THR A 159 12.70 -2.45 -3.60
N ILE A 160 12.91 -3.70 -3.26
CA ILE A 160 14.12 -4.48 -3.59
C ILE A 160 14.02 -5.05 -4.99
#